data_a1afff477d7b67daaecfc38902b6df30
#
_entry.id   a1afff477d7b67daaecfc38902b6df30
#
_cell.length_a   1.000
_cell.length_b   1.000
_cell.length_c   1.000
_cell.angle_alpha   90.00
_cell.angle_beta   90.00
_cell.angle_gamma   90.00
#
_symmetry.space_group_name_H-M   'P 1'
#
loop_
_entity.id
_entity.type
_entity.pdbx_description
1 polymer ?
#
loop_
_entity_poly.entity_id
_entity_poly.type
_entity_poly.pdbx_seq_one_letter_code
_entity_poly.pdbx_strand_id
1 'polypeptide(L)'
;SVPYLSTLPGMDDFIAPATDTVNVYRYRDARLQADMLLMQADLSGKDDTLTFTFTTPGYMSKEAAEKLKPFLRRPVSYIWKEGKFILSE
;
A
#
# COMPACT_ATOMS: atom_id res chain seq x y z
N SER A 1 5.34 -11.73 -24.13
CA SER A 1 4.40 -12.25 -23.14
C SER A 1 3.91 -11.15 -22.20
N VAL A 2 2.72 -11.32 -21.68
CA VAL A 2 2.13 -10.35 -20.77
C VAL A 2 2.82 -10.45 -19.41
N PRO A 3 3.18 -9.30 -18.77
CA PRO A 3 3.70 -9.32 -17.43
C PRO A 3 2.72 -10.00 -16.48
N TYR A 4 3.24 -10.86 -15.62
CA TYR A 4 2.44 -11.62 -14.69
C TYR A 4 2.71 -11.18 -13.26
N LEU A 5 1.63 -10.78 -12.58
CA LEU A 5 1.65 -10.45 -11.18
C LEU A 5 0.61 -11.36 -10.51
N SER A 6 1.06 -12.29 -9.68
CA SER A 6 0.19 -13.32 -9.11
C SER A 6 -0.91 -12.73 -8.22
N THR A 7 -0.60 -11.69 -7.48
CA THR A 7 -1.56 -10.97 -6.64
C THR A 7 -1.22 -9.49 -6.59
N LEU A 8 -2.25 -8.65 -6.63
CA LEU A 8 -2.08 -7.22 -6.39
C LEU A 8 -1.88 -6.97 -4.88
N PRO A 9 -1.18 -5.88 -4.52
CA PRO A 9 -1.10 -5.50 -3.11
C PRO A 9 -2.49 -5.29 -2.51
N GLY A 10 -2.65 -5.65 -1.25
CA GLY A 10 -3.88 -5.42 -0.49
C GLY A 10 -3.66 -4.36 0.59
N MET A 11 -4.73 -4.07 1.34
CA MET A 11 -4.69 -3.06 2.40
C MET A 11 -3.55 -3.29 3.40
N ASP A 12 -3.31 -4.56 3.79
CA ASP A 12 -2.29 -4.89 4.78
C ASP A 12 -0.87 -4.68 4.28
N ASP A 13 -0.68 -4.52 2.98
CA ASP A 13 0.63 -4.18 2.42
C ASP A 13 0.94 -2.70 2.59
N PHE A 14 -0.07 -1.85 2.78
CA PHE A 14 0.08 -0.40 2.91
C PHE A 14 -0.17 0.11 4.32
N ILE A 15 -0.88 -0.63 5.15
CA ILE A 15 -1.23 -0.23 6.52
C ILE A 15 -0.81 -1.34 7.48
N ALA A 16 0.07 -1.00 8.43
CA ALA A 16 0.57 -1.95 9.41
C ALA A 16 -0.30 -1.95 10.66
N PRO A 17 -0.85 -3.12 11.08
CA PRO A 17 -1.61 -3.21 12.32
C PRO A 17 -0.76 -2.88 13.52
N ALA A 18 -1.37 -2.22 14.51
CA ALA A 18 -0.73 -2.00 15.79
C ALA A 18 -0.77 -3.28 16.63
N THR A 19 0.30 -3.53 17.38
CA THR A 19 0.41 -4.74 18.21
C THR A 19 0.16 -4.47 19.69
N ASP A 20 0.23 -3.20 20.13
CA ASP A 20 0.00 -2.84 21.53
C ASP A 20 -1.46 -2.45 21.79
N THR A 21 -1.89 -2.61 23.04
CA THR A 21 -3.29 -2.38 23.41
C THR A 21 -3.74 -0.92 23.30
N VAL A 22 -2.80 0.02 23.38
CA VAL A 22 -3.13 1.45 23.29
C VAL A 22 -3.45 1.82 21.85
N ASN A 23 -2.61 1.38 20.91
CA ASN A 23 -2.72 1.78 19.51
C ASN A 23 -3.63 0.89 18.68
N VAL A 24 -4.04 -0.27 19.19
CA VAL A 24 -4.93 -1.17 18.42
C VAL A 24 -6.28 -0.50 18.13
N TYR A 25 -6.82 0.27 19.07
CA TYR A 25 -8.09 0.96 18.86
C TYR A 25 -7.93 2.13 17.87
N ARG A 26 -6.81 2.82 17.95
CA ARG A 26 -6.49 3.90 17.00
C ARG A 26 -6.34 3.34 15.60
N TYR A 27 -5.68 2.20 15.47
CA TYR A 27 -5.54 1.50 14.20
C TYR A 27 -6.90 1.10 13.62
N ARG A 28 -7.77 0.50 14.45
CA ARG A 28 -9.10 0.08 14.01
C ARG A 28 -9.94 1.25 13.53
N ASP A 29 -9.92 2.36 14.27
CA ASP A 29 -10.66 3.57 13.90
C ASP A 29 -10.13 4.13 12.57
N ALA A 30 -8.83 4.26 12.46
CA ALA A 30 -8.21 4.76 11.23
C ALA A 30 -8.49 3.83 10.03
N ARG A 31 -8.42 2.52 10.24
CA ARG A 31 -8.67 1.51 9.19
C ARG A 31 -10.11 1.56 8.71
N LEU A 32 -11.07 1.76 9.62
CA LEU A 32 -12.48 1.88 9.26
C LEU A 32 -12.75 3.10 8.38
N GLN A 33 -12.03 4.19 8.61
CA GLN A 33 -12.16 5.39 7.81
C GLN A 33 -11.48 5.27 6.45
N ALA A 34 -10.50 4.39 6.34
CA ALA A 34 -9.85 4.05 5.07
C ALA A 34 -10.56 2.84 4.45
N ASP A 35 -11.83 3.00 4.10
CA ASP A 35 -12.70 1.91 3.67
C ASP A 35 -12.52 1.49 2.20
N MET A 36 -11.75 2.25 1.43
CA MET A 36 -11.52 1.98 0.02
C MET A 36 -10.02 1.87 -0.27
N LEU A 37 -9.63 0.81 -0.97
CA LEU A 37 -8.24 0.64 -1.40
C LEU A 37 -8.04 1.34 -2.74
N LEU A 38 -7.36 2.48 -2.70
CA LEU A 38 -6.96 3.21 -3.90
C LEU A 38 -5.44 3.21 -3.98
N MET A 39 -4.92 2.89 -5.16
CA MET A 39 -3.48 2.88 -5.38
C MET A 39 -3.14 3.30 -6.79
N GLN A 40 -1.96 3.89 -6.94
CA GLN A 40 -1.42 4.30 -8.22
C GLN A 40 -0.27 3.36 -8.59
N ALA A 41 -0.29 2.88 -9.83
CA ALA A 41 0.76 2.01 -10.33
C ALA A 41 1.67 2.81 -11.27
N ASP A 42 2.97 2.75 -11.02
CA ASP A 42 3.97 3.42 -11.85
C ASP A 42 5.02 2.40 -12.30
N LEU A 43 5.21 2.32 -13.62
CA LEU A 43 6.22 1.44 -14.20
C LEU A 43 7.42 2.28 -14.62
N SER A 44 8.59 1.97 -14.04
CA SER A 44 9.84 2.61 -14.44
C SER A 44 10.39 1.94 -15.68
N GLY A 45 10.62 2.73 -16.73
CA GLY A 45 11.23 2.21 -17.95
C GLY A 45 12.74 1.98 -17.86
N LYS A 46 13.37 2.45 -16.76
CA LYS A 46 14.82 2.34 -16.60
C LYS A 46 15.25 1.01 -15.98
N ASP A 47 14.49 0.53 -14.99
CA ASP A 47 14.91 -0.63 -14.21
C ASP A 47 13.82 -1.70 -14.11
N ASP A 48 12.79 -1.62 -14.93
CA ASP A 48 11.69 -2.57 -14.97
C ASP A 48 11.01 -2.76 -13.61
N THR A 49 10.92 -1.67 -12.83
CA THR A 49 10.29 -1.66 -11.52
C THR A 49 8.84 -1.17 -11.62
N LEU A 50 7.92 -1.95 -11.07
CA LEU A 50 6.51 -1.57 -10.95
C LEU A 50 6.25 -1.20 -9.49
N THR A 51 5.84 0.04 -9.24
CA THR A 51 5.61 0.54 -7.89
C THR A 51 4.13 0.88 -7.70
N PHE A 52 3.55 0.34 -6.62
CA PHE A 52 2.20 0.67 -6.19
C PHE A 52 2.26 1.61 -4.99
N THR A 53 1.66 2.78 -5.13
CA THR A 53 1.57 3.78 -4.08
C THR A 53 0.13 3.85 -3.57
N PHE A 54 -0.04 3.77 -2.25
CA PHE A 54 -1.35 3.87 -1.62
C PHE A 54 -1.83 5.32 -1.69
N THR A 55 -2.94 5.57 -2.38
CA THR A 55 -3.44 6.92 -2.61
C THR A 55 -4.72 7.23 -1.83
N THR A 56 -5.28 6.27 -1.13
CA THR A 56 -6.50 6.44 -0.33
C THR A 56 -6.45 7.67 0.60
N PRO A 57 -5.33 7.97 1.30
CA PRO A 57 -5.30 9.15 2.19
C PRO A 57 -5.64 10.47 1.50
N GLY A 58 -5.32 10.60 0.21
CA GLY A 58 -5.64 11.79 -0.56
C GLY A 58 -7.12 12.03 -0.77
N TYR A 59 -7.95 11.01 -0.56
CA TYR A 59 -9.40 11.06 -0.74
C TYR A 59 -10.15 11.05 0.60
N MET A 60 -9.42 11.03 1.70
CA MET A 60 -9.99 11.09 3.05
C MET A 60 -10.02 12.53 3.54
N SER A 61 -10.79 12.80 4.60
CA SER A 61 -10.70 14.09 5.26
C SER A 61 -9.29 14.26 5.83
N LYS A 62 -8.85 15.50 6.00
CA LYS A 62 -7.52 15.78 6.55
C LYS A 62 -7.35 15.13 7.93
N GLU A 63 -8.39 15.21 8.77
CA GLU A 63 -8.37 14.63 10.09
C GLU A 63 -8.22 13.11 10.05
N ALA A 64 -8.99 12.44 9.19
CA ALA A 64 -8.91 10.98 9.05
C ALA A 64 -7.57 10.55 8.51
N ALA A 65 -7.02 11.26 7.52
CA ALA A 65 -5.70 10.95 6.96
C ALA A 65 -4.59 11.08 8.01
N GLU A 66 -4.67 12.10 8.88
CA GLU A 66 -3.69 12.27 9.95
C GLU A 66 -3.74 11.13 10.96
N LYS A 67 -4.93 10.59 11.25
CA LYS A 67 -5.07 9.43 12.14
C LYS A 67 -4.47 8.16 11.54
N LEU A 68 -4.49 8.03 10.22
CA LEU A 68 -3.94 6.88 9.52
C LEU A 68 -2.41 6.92 9.39
N LYS A 69 -1.85 8.12 9.38
CA LYS A 69 -0.42 8.35 9.10
C LYS A 69 0.55 7.49 9.91
N PRO A 70 0.37 7.28 11.22
CA PRO A 70 1.30 6.44 12.01
C PRO A 70 1.34 4.98 11.57
N PHE A 71 0.35 4.52 10.83
CA PHE A 71 0.23 3.11 10.42
C PHE A 71 0.58 2.89 8.95
N LEU A 72 0.94 3.94 8.22
CA LEU A 72 1.28 3.82 6.80
C LEU A 72 2.63 3.12 6.61
N ARG A 73 2.65 2.22 5.62
CA ARG A 73 3.87 1.55 5.17
C ARG A 73 4.34 2.19 3.88
N ARG A 74 5.54 1.81 3.45
CA ARG A 74 6.12 2.30 2.20
C ARG A 74 5.37 1.76 0.98
N PRO A 75 5.50 2.41 -0.19
CA PRO A 75 5.00 1.85 -1.45
C PRO A 75 5.54 0.44 -1.69
N VAL A 76 4.78 -0.36 -2.41
CA VAL A 76 5.14 -1.74 -2.72
C VAL A 76 5.70 -1.79 -4.14
N SER A 77 6.90 -2.35 -4.29
CA SER A 77 7.59 -2.42 -5.58
C SER A 77 7.85 -3.86 -6.00
N TYR A 78 7.75 -4.10 -7.31
CA TYR A 78 8.05 -5.37 -7.93
C TYR A 78 9.07 -5.14 -9.04
N ILE A 79 9.97 -6.10 -9.23
CA ILE A 79 10.95 -6.07 -10.31
C ILE A 79 10.61 -7.14 -11.32
N TRP A 80 10.67 -6.78 -12.60
CA TRP A 80 10.46 -7.72 -13.69
C TRP A 80 11.69 -8.62 -13.85
N LYS A 81 11.48 -9.93 -13.71
CA LYS A 81 12.51 -10.94 -13.91
C LYS A 81 11.93 -12.19 -14.54
N GLU A 82 12.57 -12.66 -15.61
CA GLU A 82 12.25 -13.94 -16.23
C GLU A 82 10.76 -14.14 -16.52
N GLY A 83 10.12 -13.11 -17.04
CA GLY A 83 8.73 -13.17 -17.47
C GLY A 83 7.70 -12.96 -16.36
N LYS A 84 8.12 -12.48 -15.18
CA LYS A 84 7.21 -12.20 -14.08
C LYS A 84 7.71 -11.07 -13.19
N PHE A 85 6.79 -10.49 -12.41
CA PHE A 85 7.15 -9.50 -11.41
C PHE A 85 7.42 -10.19 -10.07
N ILE A 86 8.53 -9.82 -9.43
CA ILE A 86 8.95 -10.36 -8.14
C ILE A 86 8.99 -9.20 -7.14
N LEU A 87 8.46 -9.45 -5.93
CA LEU A 87 8.46 -8.44 -4.88
C LEU A 87 9.87 -7.97 -4.57
N SER A 88 10.07 -6.65 -4.61
CA SER A 88 11.33 -6.01 -4.27
C SER A 88 11.29 -5.60 -2.79
N GLU A 89 12.27 -6.04 -2.05
CA GLU A 89 12.36 -5.70 -0.63
C GLU A 89 13.28 -4.53 -0.35
#